data_7c86818d60537c47004a28038d1fdcb2
#
_entry.id   7c86818d60537c47004a28038d1fdcb2
#
_cell.length_a   1.000
_cell.length_b   1.000
_cell.length_c   1.000
_cell.angle_alpha   90.00
_cell.angle_beta   90.00
_cell.angle_gamma   90.00
#
_symmetry.space_group_name_H-M   'P 1'
#
loop_
_entity.id
_entity.type
_entity.pdbx_description
1 polymer ?
#
loop_
_entity_poly.entity_id
_entity_poly.type
_entity_poly.pdbx_seq_one_letter_code
_entity_poly.pdbx_strand_id
1 'polypeptide(L)'
;GLQLLRDCIARHQLPLELVNPHENPPMETSADHPMIQRLLNTPPGSKLACAPWFSDAAHLSHGGIPSICIGPGSIDQAHTADEHIKIDALNAGADFFTSFVAGLMH
;
A
#
# COMPACT_ATOMS: atom_id res chain seq x y z
N GLY A 1 -15.96 -6.98 -7.89
CA GLY A 1 -15.96 -5.59 -8.23
C GLY A 1 -17.29 -5.04 -8.70
N LEU A 2 -17.26 -4.24 -9.73
CA LEU A 2 -18.42 -3.49 -10.24
C LEU A 2 -19.61 -4.37 -10.62
N GLN A 3 -19.37 -5.56 -11.17
CA GLN A 3 -20.47 -6.47 -11.52
C GLN A 3 -21.25 -6.90 -10.28
N LEU A 4 -20.57 -7.24 -9.19
CA LEU A 4 -21.21 -7.60 -7.93
C LEU A 4 -22.08 -6.47 -7.38
N LEU A 5 -21.60 -5.23 -7.50
CA LEU A 5 -22.36 -4.04 -7.09
C LEU A 5 -23.60 -3.82 -7.96
N ARG A 6 -23.49 -3.96 -9.28
CA ARG A 6 -24.63 -3.90 -10.21
C ARG A 6 -25.67 -4.96 -9.89
N ASP A 7 -25.22 -6.19 -9.64
CA ASP A 7 -26.12 -7.31 -9.29
C ASP A 7 -26.82 -7.06 -7.96
N CYS A 8 -26.14 -6.46 -6.99
CA CYS A 8 -26.72 -6.07 -5.71
C CYS A 8 -27.81 -4.99 -5.89
N ILE A 9 -27.51 -3.92 -6.64
CA ILE A 9 -28.46 -2.85 -6.95
C ILE A 9 -29.71 -3.42 -7.64
N ALA A 10 -29.53 -4.26 -8.65
CA ALA A 10 -30.63 -4.87 -9.39
C ALA A 10 -31.45 -5.83 -8.50
N ARG A 11 -30.79 -6.70 -7.74
CA ARG A 11 -31.45 -7.70 -6.87
C ARG A 11 -32.33 -7.05 -5.81
N HIS A 12 -31.85 -5.96 -5.23
CA HIS A 12 -32.56 -5.26 -4.16
C HIS A 12 -33.40 -4.07 -4.66
N GLN A 13 -33.46 -3.87 -5.97
CA GLN A 13 -34.22 -2.78 -6.61
C GLN A 13 -33.91 -1.41 -5.98
N LEU A 14 -32.61 -1.18 -5.71
CA LEU A 14 -32.18 0.05 -5.05
C LEU A 14 -32.30 1.23 -6.02
N PRO A 15 -32.77 2.40 -5.57
CA PRO A 15 -32.86 3.62 -6.39
C PRO A 15 -31.48 4.28 -6.51
N LEU A 16 -30.49 3.54 -7.03
CA LEU A 16 -29.10 3.97 -7.16
C LEU A 16 -28.64 3.83 -8.61
N GLU A 17 -27.90 4.82 -9.07
CA GLU A 17 -27.21 4.82 -10.34
C GLU A 17 -25.70 4.87 -10.15
N LEU A 18 -24.98 4.07 -10.91
CA LEU A 18 -23.51 4.10 -10.92
C LEU A 18 -23.05 5.14 -11.96
N VAL A 19 -22.56 6.27 -11.48
CA VAL A 19 -22.03 7.37 -12.32
C VAL A 19 -20.52 7.19 -12.46
N ASN A 20 -20.05 7.07 -13.70
CA ASN A 20 -18.61 6.90 -14.03
C ASN A 20 -17.90 5.82 -13.20
N PRO A 21 -18.46 4.61 -13.11
CA PRO A 21 -17.87 3.56 -12.30
C PRO A 21 -16.53 3.10 -12.92
N HIS A 22 -15.49 3.02 -12.11
CA HIS A 22 -14.24 2.37 -12.48
C HIS A 22 -13.71 1.52 -11.33
N GLU A 23 -12.90 0.53 -11.65
CA GLU A 23 -12.23 -0.33 -10.68
C GLU A 23 -10.73 -0.07 -10.71
N ASN A 24 -10.14 0.05 -9.53
CA ASN A 24 -8.70 0.03 -9.38
C ASN A 24 -8.24 -1.40 -9.11
N PRO A 25 -7.11 -1.85 -9.69
CA PRO A 25 -6.57 -3.16 -9.40
C PRO A 25 -6.13 -3.26 -7.93
N PRO A 26 -6.20 -4.44 -7.30
CA PRO A 26 -5.54 -4.66 -6.03
C PRO A 26 -4.02 -4.64 -6.22
N MET A 27 -3.30 -4.24 -5.19
CA MET A 27 -1.85 -4.39 -5.13
C MET A 27 -1.51 -5.68 -4.37
N GLU A 28 -0.77 -6.56 -5.03
CA GLU A 28 -0.27 -7.77 -4.40
C GLU A 28 1.16 -8.03 -4.88
N THR A 29 2.07 -8.17 -3.93
CA THR A 29 3.45 -8.59 -4.18
C THR A 29 3.78 -9.73 -3.24
N SER A 30 4.30 -10.84 -3.78
CA SER A 30 4.63 -12.02 -3.00
C SER A 30 5.59 -11.68 -1.86
N ALA A 31 5.29 -12.20 -0.67
CA ALA A 31 6.17 -12.09 0.48
C ALA A 31 7.57 -12.69 0.21
N ASP A 32 7.64 -13.72 -0.64
CA ASP A 32 8.90 -14.41 -0.98
C ASP A 32 9.73 -13.66 -2.04
N HIS A 33 9.23 -12.53 -2.56
CA HIS A 33 9.99 -11.74 -3.51
C HIS A 33 11.32 -11.26 -2.89
N PRO A 34 12.48 -11.43 -3.56
CA PRO A 34 13.80 -11.13 -2.96
C PRO A 34 13.94 -9.73 -2.38
N MET A 35 13.34 -8.73 -3.06
CA MET A 35 13.37 -7.35 -2.57
C MET A 35 12.51 -7.16 -1.31
N ILE A 36 11.39 -7.89 -1.20
CA ILE A 36 10.55 -7.86 -0.01
C ILE A 36 11.29 -8.49 1.17
N GLN A 37 11.91 -9.64 0.96
CA GLN A 37 12.73 -10.28 2.00
C GLN A 37 13.88 -9.37 2.46
N ARG A 38 14.50 -8.64 1.54
CA ARG A 38 15.54 -7.66 1.89
C ARG A 38 14.99 -6.52 2.73
N LEU A 39 13.84 -5.95 2.38
CA LEU A 39 13.17 -4.91 3.19
C LEU A 39 12.86 -5.40 4.59
N LEU A 40 12.32 -6.61 4.73
CA LEU A 40 11.98 -7.21 6.03
C LEU A 40 13.20 -7.41 6.92
N ASN A 41 14.36 -7.72 6.32
CA ASN A 41 15.61 -7.96 7.02
C ASN A 41 16.48 -6.71 7.21
N THR A 42 16.08 -5.54 6.65
CA THR A 42 16.79 -4.29 6.88
C THR A 42 16.48 -3.76 8.29
N PRO A 43 17.48 -3.47 9.13
CA PRO A 43 17.25 -2.94 10.48
C PRO A 43 16.46 -1.62 10.48
N PRO A 44 15.57 -1.40 11.46
CA PRO A 44 15.26 -2.25 12.61
C PRO A 44 14.32 -3.43 12.31
N GLY A 45 14.02 -3.67 11.04
CA GLY A 45 13.06 -4.65 10.58
C GLY A 45 11.68 -4.06 10.30
N SER A 46 10.96 -4.70 9.38
CA SER A 46 9.61 -4.33 8.98
C SER A 46 8.67 -5.53 9.08
N LYS A 47 7.38 -5.27 9.08
CA LYS A 47 6.35 -6.34 9.07
C LYS A 47 5.44 -6.13 7.87
N LEU A 48 5.05 -7.24 7.26
CA LEU A 48 4.03 -7.21 6.22
C LEU A 48 2.66 -6.95 6.86
N ALA A 49 1.88 -6.14 6.17
CA ALA A 49 0.49 -5.88 6.52
C ALA A 49 -0.34 -5.75 5.24
N CYS A 50 -1.64 -6.00 5.39
CA CYS A 50 -2.62 -5.65 4.37
C CYS A 50 -3.27 -4.33 4.75
N ALA A 51 -3.56 -3.50 3.77
CA ALA A 51 -4.19 -2.21 3.99
C ALA A 51 -5.48 -2.09 3.16
N PRO A 52 -6.57 -1.58 3.73
CA PRO A 52 -7.85 -1.43 3.03
C PRO A 52 -7.94 -0.13 2.21
N TRP A 53 -6.81 0.43 1.80
CA TRP A 53 -6.74 1.66 1.03
C TRP A 53 -6.03 1.43 -0.30
N PHE A 54 -6.29 2.33 -1.26
CA PHE A 54 -5.69 2.30 -2.58
C PHE A 54 -4.37 3.09 -2.61
N SER A 55 -3.44 2.61 -3.43
CA SER A 55 -2.20 3.32 -3.78
C SER A 55 -1.93 3.16 -5.27
N ASP A 56 -1.34 4.17 -5.89
CA ASP A 56 -0.89 4.12 -7.29
C ASP A 56 0.11 3.00 -7.57
N ALA A 57 0.77 2.48 -6.53
CA ALA A 57 1.61 1.28 -6.61
C ALA A 57 0.83 0.05 -7.11
N ALA A 58 -0.51 0.03 -6.96
CA ALA A 58 -1.35 -1.02 -7.52
C ALA A 58 -1.31 -1.05 -9.05
N HIS A 59 -1.25 0.09 -9.71
CA HIS A 59 -1.10 0.16 -11.18
C HIS A 59 0.26 -0.37 -11.63
N LEU A 60 1.33 -0.07 -10.89
CA LEU A 60 2.67 -0.61 -11.15
C LEU A 60 2.67 -2.14 -10.99
N SER A 61 2.10 -2.64 -9.89
CA SER A 61 1.97 -4.08 -9.64
C SER A 61 1.17 -4.78 -10.73
N HIS A 62 0.05 -4.20 -11.15
CA HIS A 62 -0.77 -4.71 -12.24
C HIS A 62 -0.02 -4.71 -13.59
N GLY A 63 0.86 -3.75 -13.82
CA GLY A 63 1.77 -3.67 -14.97
C GLY A 63 2.97 -4.63 -14.90
N GLY A 64 3.05 -5.49 -13.89
CA GLY A 64 4.13 -6.48 -13.73
C GLY A 64 5.37 -5.97 -13.00
N ILE A 65 5.30 -4.78 -12.36
CA ILE A 65 6.39 -4.23 -11.54
C ILE A 65 6.08 -4.55 -10.07
N PRO A 66 6.81 -5.46 -9.43
CA PRO A 66 6.61 -5.77 -8.02
C PRO A 66 6.71 -4.50 -7.16
N SER A 67 5.64 -4.18 -6.45
CA SER A 67 5.51 -2.91 -5.74
C SER A 67 5.05 -3.11 -4.31
N ILE A 68 5.47 -2.23 -3.42
CA ILE A 68 5.08 -2.22 -2.01
C ILE A 68 4.99 -0.78 -1.51
N CYS A 69 4.08 -0.52 -0.58
CA CYS A 69 4.02 0.73 0.16
C CYS A 69 4.76 0.57 1.49
N ILE A 70 5.71 1.44 1.76
CA ILE A 70 6.47 1.46 3.00
C ILE A 70 6.81 2.90 3.36
N GLY A 71 6.76 3.23 4.64
CA GLY A 71 7.13 4.54 5.13
C GLY A 71 7.21 4.57 6.65
N PRO A 72 7.83 5.61 7.23
CA PRO A 72 7.88 5.80 8.68
C PRO A 72 6.52 6.28 9.23
N GLY A 73 6.31 6.10 10.53
CA GLY A 73 5.11 6.54 11.23
C GLY A 73 4.00 5.50 11.26
N SER A 74 2.76 5.95 11.48
CA SER A 74 1.56 5.11 11.51
C SER A 74 0.57 5.55 10.44
N ILE A 75 -0.02 4.60 9.75
CA ILE A 75 -1.12 4.87 8.81
C ILE A 75 -2.36 5.44 9.50
N ASP A 76 -2.52 5.23 10.81
CA ASP A 76 -3.64 5.77 11.57
C ASP A 76 -3.67 7.31 11.61
N GLN A 77 -2.53 7.95 11.33
CA GLN A 77 -2.41 9.41 11.25
C GLN A 77 -2.71 9.95 9.84
N ALA A 78 -2.69 9.09 8.82
CA ALA A 78 -2.91 9.52 7.44
C ALA A 78 -4.35 10.00 7.22
N HIS A 79 -4.49 11.09 6.47
CA HIS A 79 -5.79 11.68 6.12
C HIS A 79 -6.65 12.14 7.31
N THR A 80 -6.02 12.43 8.43
CA THR A 80 -6.67 13.03 9.61
C THR A 80 -6.51 14.55 9.62
N ALA A 81 -7.35 15.26 10.39
CA ALA A 81 -7.30 16.72 10.45
C ALA A 81 -5.99 17.26 11.08
N ASP A 82 -5.37 16.44 11.92
CA ASP A 82 -4.09 16.70 12.60
C ASP A 82 -3.02 15.68 12.17
N GLU A 83 -2.99 15.35 10.89
CA GLU A 83 -1.98 14.45 10.32
C GLU A 83 -0.56 14.92 10.67
N HIS A 84 0.19 14.05 11.29
CA HIS A 84 1.53 14.35 11.77
C HIS A 84 2.43 13.11 11.78
N ILE A 85 3.73 13.35 11.83
CA ILE A 85 4.74 12.32 12.06
C ILE A 85 5.69 12.81 13.17
N LYS A 86 6.10 11.90 14.04
CA LYS A 86 7.15 12.21 15.02
C LYS A 86 8.49 12.39 14.31
N ILE A 87 9.27 13.39 14.74
CA ILE A 87 10.59 13.68 14.16
C ILE A 87 11.51 12.46 14.26
N ASP A 88 11.48 11.74 15.39
CA ASP A 88 12.30 10.53 15.57
C ASP A 88 11.89 9.43 14.58
N ALA A 89 10.60 9.28 14.27
CA ALA A 89 10.14 8.33 13.27
C ALA A 89 10.61 8.73 11.86
N LEU A 90 10.61 10.01 11.53
CA LEU A 90 11.13 10.52 10.27
C LEU A 90 12.63 10.22 10.11
N ASN A 91 13.42 10.50 11.16
CA ASN A 91 14.85 10.21 11.18
C ASN A 91 15.12 8.71 11.05
N ALA A 92 14.39 7.87 11.81
CA ALA A 92 14.50 6.42 11.70
C ALA A 92 14.15 5.90 10.31
N GLY A 93 13.17 6.52 9.64
CA GLY A 93 12.84 6.23 8.25
C GLY A 93 13.99 6.55 7.29
N ALA A 94 14.65 7.69 7.45
CA ALA A 94 15.81 8.07 6.66
C ALA A 94 16.98 7.07 6.84
N ASP A 95 17.24 6.65 8.08
CA ASP A 95 18.29 5.66 8.39
C ASP A 95 17.94 4.30 7.79
N PHE A 96 16.68 3.87 7.87
CA PHE A 96 16.18 2.65 7.26
C PHE A 96 16.43 2.62 5.75
N PHE A 97 16.00 3.66 5.03
CA PHE A 97 16.16 3.72 3.58
C PHE A 97 17.63 3.83 3.15
N THR A 98 18.44 4.54 3.92
CA THR A 98 19.90 4.61 3.69
C THR A 98 20.52 3.21 3.81
N SER A 99 20.18 2.47 4.87
CA SER A 99 20.68 1.12 5.09
C SER A 99 20.19 0.15 4.02
N PHE A 100 18.93 0.25 3.62
CA PHE A 100 18.36 -0.57 2.56
C PHE A 100 19.08 -0.36 1.23
N VAL A 101 19.25 0.91 0.80
CA VAL A 101 19.93 1.25 -0.47
C VAL A 101 21.40 0.85 -0.43
N ALA A 102 22.12 1.11 0.66
CA ALA A 102 23.49 0.67 0.81
C ALA A 102 23.63 -0.86 0.66
N GLY A 103 22.68 -1.60 1.20
CA GLY A 103 22.61 -3.05 1.04
C GLY A 103 22.37 -3.52 -0.40
N LEU A 104 21.82 -2.71 -1.30
CA LEU A 104 21.62 -3.07 -2.71
C LEU A 104 22.93 -3.05 -3.51
N MET A 105 23.93 -2.33 -3.04
CA MET A 105 25.18 -2.12 -3.74
C MET A 105 26.24 -3.23 -3.48
N HIS A 106 25.87 -4.19 -2.67
CA HIS A 106 26.70 -5.35 -2.28
C HIS A 106 25.98 -6.66 -2.58
#